data_8051901505647b14cb12529f0ffb7d4d
#
_entry.id   8051901505647b14cb12529f0ffb7d4d
#
_cell.length_a   1.000
_cell.length_b   1.000
_cell.length_c   1.000
_cell.angle_alpha   90.00
_cell.angle_beta   90.00
_cell.angle_gamma   90.00
#
_symmetry.space_group_name_H-M   'P 1'
#
loop_
_entity.id
_entity.type
_entity.pdbx_description
1 polymer ?
#
loop_
_entity_poly.entity_id
_entity_poly.type
_entity_poly.pdbx_seq_one_letter_code
_entity_poly.pdbx_strand_id
1 'polypeptide(L)'
;MEHVEYVYTSGMAESEVDARLRAGEHGVLALAAGDDAYAVPPSYHYDGDRFLVRVSEHGEESEKGRFLGATTTATFVRYEASTDESWSVHVRGPIRKVDAEVDEATLNERFQPFRLFDEAVENVAFSLYELGMETVIGRKTAGL
;
A
#
# COMPACT_ATOMS: atom_id res chain seq x y z
N MET A 1 2.17 28.88 -13.00
CA MET A 1 1.14 28.51 -13.94
C MET A 1 0.64 27.12 -13.62
N GLU A 2 -0.26 27.09 -12.70
CA GLU A 2 -0.68 25.86 -12.06
C GLU A 2 -1.37 24.91 -13.01
N HIS A 3 -2.08 25.43 -13.98
CA HIS A 3 -2.84 24.60 -14.91
C HIS A 3 -1.99 23.83 -15.91
N VAL A 4 -0.72 24.19 -16.06
CA VAL A 4 0.18 23.47 -16.96
C VAL A 4 0.46 22.05 -16.46
N GLU A 5 0.52 21.88 -15.14
CA GLU A 5 0.79 20.59 -14.54
C GLU A 5 -0.29 19.55 -14.86
N TYR A 6 -1.52 19.98 -15.00
CA TYR A 6 -2.63 19.07 -15.29
C TYR A 6 -2.67 18.56 -16.73
N VAL A 7 -1.97 19.23 -17.61
CA VAL A 7 -1.94 18.85 -19.03
C VAL A 7 -1.13 17.57 -19.24
N TYR A 8 -0.15 17.32 -18.37
CA TYR A 8 0.79 16.22 -18.53
C TYR A 8 0.36 14.92 -17.87
N THR A 9 -0.80 14.88 -17.24
CA THR A 9 -1.30 13.66 -16.62
C THR A 9 -2.68 13.32 -17.15
N SER A 10 -2.95 12.02 -17.27
CA SER A 10 -4.24 11.50 -17.66
C SER A 10 -4.64 10.38 -16.71
N GLY A 11 -5.94 10.09 -16.67
CA GLY A 11 -6.44 8.94 -15.93
C GLY A 11 -6.01 7.64 -16.59
N MET A 12 -5.81 6.62 -15.77
CA MET A 12 -5.53 5.27 -16.25
C MET A 12 -6.83 4.51 -16.40
N ALA A 13 -6.90 3.65 -17.42
CA ALA A 13 -8.02 2.74 -17.58
C ALA A 13 -8.01 1.71 -16.43
N GLU A 14 -9.18 1.19 -16.12
CA GLU A 14 -9.33 0.21 -15.04
C GLU A 14 -8.40 -1.00 -15.23
N SER A 15 -8.27 -1.46 -16.47
CA SER A 15 -7.39 -2.59 -16.78
C SER A 15 -5.91 -2.28 -16.55
N GLU A 16 -5.50 -1.03 -16.77
CA GLU A 16 -4.12 -0.60 -16.48
C GLU A 16 -3.88 -0.55 -14.99
N VAL A 17 -4.84 -0.02 -14.22
CA VAL A 17 -4.75 0.04 -12.76
C VAL A 17 -4.61 -1.38 -12.20
N ASP A 18 -5.45 -2.29 -12.66
CA ASP A 18 -5.42 -3.69 -12.23
C ASP A 18 -4.05 -4.32 -12.53
N ALA A 19 -3.53 -4.10 -13.74
CA ALA A 19 -2.24 -4.65 -14.14
C ALA A 19 -1.09 -4.09 -13.28
N ARG A 20 -1.12 -2.80 -12.98
CA ARG A 20 -0.08 -2.17 -12.16
C ARG A 20 -0.10 -2.69 -10.72
N LEU A 21 -1.29 -2.89 -10.16
CA LEU A 21 -1.41 -3.43 -8.81
C LEU A 21 -0.95 -4.89 -8.75
N ARG A 22 -1.29 -5.70 -9.74
CA ARG A 22 -0.88 -7.11 -9.78
C ARG A 22 0.62 -7.27 -9.97
N ALA A 23 1.26 -6.37 -10.67
CA ALA A 23 2.68 -6.44 -10.97
C ALA A 23 3.57 -6.04 -9.80
N GLY A 24 3.01 -5.38 -8.78
CA GLY A 24 3.81 -4.85 -7.68
C GLY A 24 3.84 -5.72 -6.46
N GLU A 25 4.77 -5.41 -5.57
CA GLU A 25 4.98 -6.18 -4.34
C GLU A 25 4.99 -5.31 -3.09
N HIS A 26 5.22 -4.01 -3.25
CA HIS A 26 5.28 -3.07 -2.13
C HIS A 26 4.90 -1.67 -2.58
N GLY A 27 4.57 -0.85 -1.62
CA GLY A 27 4.21 0.55 -1.84
C GLY A 27 4.24 1.30 -0.52
N VAL A 28 3.52 2.39 -0.44
CA VAL A 28 3.45 3.21 0.77
C VAL A 28 2.04 3.21 1.32
N LEU A 29 1.90 2.86 2.60
CA LEU A 29 0.63 2.90 3.31
C LEU A 29 0.61 4.13 4.19
N ALA A 30 -0.35 5.02 3.95
CA ALA A 30 -0.55 6.25 4.71
C ALA A 30 -1.69 6.06 5.70
N LEU A 31 -1.42 6.39 6.95
CA LEU A 31 -2.34 6.25 8.07
C LEU A 31 -2.57 7.60 8.72
N ALA A 32 -3.65 7.72 9.47
CA ALA A 32 -3.97 8.98 10.14
C ALA A 32 -4.63 8.74 11.50
N ALA A 33 -4.24 9.55 12.47
CA ALA A 33 -4.88 9.57 13.79
C ALA A 33 -5.10 11.04 14.15
N GLY A 34 -6.35 11.50 14.06
CA GLY A 34 -6.65 12.91 14.22
C GLY A 34 -5.95 13.74 13.13
N ASP A 35 -5.12 14.69 13.55
CA ASP A 35 -4.37 15.54 12.63
C ASP A 35 -2.98 14.99 12.30
N ASP A 36 -2.60 13.86 12.90
CA ASP A 36 -1.31 13.25 12.64
C ASP A 36 -1.34 12.30 11.46
N ALA A 37 -0.32 12.33 10.65
CA ALA A 37 -0.14 11.42 9.54
C ALA A 37 1.09 10.54 9.77
N TYR A 38 1.01 9.32 9.30
CA TYR A 38 2.09 8.35 9.43
C TYR A 38 2.13 7.49 8.18
N ALA A 39 3.30 7.22 7.67
CA ALA A 39 3.45 6.42 6.46
C ALA A 39 4.50 5.34 6.64
N VAL A 40 4.22 4.16 6.12
CA VAL A 40 5.13 3.02 6.15
C VAL A 40 5.17 2.35 4.78
N PRO A 41 6.28 1.72 4.39
CA PRO A 41 6.40 1.05 3.10
C PRO A 41 6.21 -0.47 3.22
N PRO A 42 4.99 -0.97 3.35
CA PRO A 42 4.77 -2.41 3.48
C PRO A 42 4.75 -3.13 2.15
N SER A 43 4.86 -4.44 2.19
CA SER A 43 4.54 -5.28 1.05
C SER A 43 3.03 -5.51 1.00
N TYR A 44 2.51 -5.86 -0.17
CA TYR A 44 1.09 -6.09 -0.35
C TYR A 44 0.83 -7.24 -1.32
N HIS A 45 -0.40 -7.73 -1.29
CA HIS A 45 -0.89 -8.73 -2.23
C HIS A 45 -2.26 -8.29 -2.74
N TYR A 46 -2.42 -8.31 -4.05
CA TYR A 46 -3.67 -7.94 -4.70
C TYR A 46 -4.03 -9.03 -5.72
N ASP A 47 -5.23 -9.58 -5.61
CA ASP A 47 -5.70 -10.65 -6.49
C ASP A 47 -6.90 -10.24 -7.36
N GLY A 48 -7.25 -8.98 -7.36
CA GLY A 48 -8.42 -8.47 -8.08
C GLY A 48 -9.63 -8.28 -7.18
N ASP A 49 -9.75 -9.04 -6.11
CA ASP A 49 -10.87 -8.96 -5.17
C ASP A 49 -10.47 -8.35 -3.83
N ARG A 50 -9.27 -8.67 -3.36
CA ARG A 50 -8.81 -8.25 -2.04
C ARG A 50 -7.47 -7.56 -2.14
N PHE A 51 -7.28 -6.56 -1.30
CA PHE A 51 -6.02 -5.85 -1.16
C PHE A 51 -5.50 -6.09 0.26
N LEU A 52 -4.46 -6.88 0.39
CA LEU A 52 -3.89 -7.27 1.68
C LEU A 52 -2.54 -6.61 1.85
N VAL A 53 -2.29 -6.12 3.07
CA VAL A 53 -1.04 -5.45 3.41
C VAL A 53 -0.39 -6.21 4.56
N ARG A 54 0.88 -6.54 4.40
CA ARG A 54 1.63 -7.20 5.45
C ARG A 54 2.45 -6.15 6.19
N VAL A 55 2.16 -5.98 7.46
CA VAL A 55 2.79 -4.94 8.29
C VAL A 55 3.60 -5.62 9.39
N SER A 56 4.86 -5.19 9.56
CA SER A 56 5.64 -5.63 10.71
C SER A 56 5.17 -4.88 11.94
N GLU A 57 4.97 -5.58 13.03
CA GLU A 57 4.52 -5.02 14.30
C GLU A 57 5.53 -5.28 15.40
N HIS A 58 5.75 -4.27 16.22
CA HIS A 58 6.58 -4.36 17.42
C HIS A 58 5.74 -4.17 18.69
N GLY A 59 4.44 -4.48 18.59
CA GLY A 59 3.46 -4.36 19.68
C GLY A 59 2.47 -3.24 19.44
N GLU A 60 1.32 -3.31 20.15
CA GLU A 60 0.25 -2.32 20.01
C GLU A 60 0.65 -0.94 20.54
N GLU A 61 1.63 -0.90 21.43
CA GLU A 61 2.11 0.35 22.00
C GLU A 61 3.06 1.09 21.05
N SER A 62 3.49 0.46 19.97
CA SER A 62 4.31 1.11 18.97
C SER A 62 3.53 2.22 18.28
N GLU A 63 4.23 3.20 17.73
CA GLU A 63 3.60 4.28 16.99
C GLU A 63 2.80 3.74 15.81
N LYS A 64 3.36 2.78 15.08
CA LYS A 64 2.68 2.11 13.98
C LYS A 64 1.38 1.45 14.45
N GLY A 65 1.41 0.74 15.57
CA GLY A 65 0.22 0.10 16.13
C GLY A 65 -0.86 1.10 16.51
N ARG A 66 -0.45 2.23 17.08
CA ARG A 66 -1.39 3.31 17.43
C ARG A 66 -2.10 3.84 16.18
N PHE A 67 -1.36 4.09 15.12
CA PHE A 67 -1.95 4.60 13.87
C PHE A 67 -2.83 3.56 13.19
N LEU A 68 -2.41 2.30 13.16
CA LEU A 68 -3.22 1.24 12.58
C LEU A 68 -4.56 1.09 13.30
N GLY A 69 -4.58 1.24 14.62
CA GLY A 69 -5.81 1.15 15.39
C GLY A 69 -6.71 2.36 15.27
N ALA A 70 -6.16 3.54 14.98
CA ALA A 70 -6.93 4.79 14.93
C ALA A 70 -7.40 5.16 13.53
N THR A 71 -6.76 4.63 12.49
CA THR A 71 -7.07 5.02 11.11
C THR A 71 -8.43 4.49 10.68
N THR A 72 -9.31 5.38 10.20
CA THR A 72 -10.59 4.98 9.61
C THR A 72 -10.48 4.79 8.10
N THR A 73 -9.77 5.70 7.43
CA THR A 73 -9.52 5.59 6.00
C THR A 73 -8.03 5.66 5.76
N ALA A 74 -7.49 4.59 5.20
CA ALA A 74 -6.08 4.52 4.83
C ALA A 74 -5.93 4.74 3.33
N THR A 75 -4.74 5.17 2.91
CA THR A 75 -4.41 5.30 1.50
C THR A 75 -3.13 4.51 1.23
N PHE A 76 -3.19 3.65 0.23
CA PHE A 76 -2.02 2.95 -0.26
C PHE A 76 -1.62 3.53 -1.59
N VAL A 77 -0.33 3.83 -1.76
CA VAL A 77 0.20 4.43 -2.99
C VAL A 77 1.27 3.52 -3.56
N ARG A 78 1.08 3.17 -4.81
CA ARG A 78 2.13 2.53 -5.61
C ARG A 78 2.44 3.45 -6.78
N TYR A 79 3.71 3.64 -7.06
CA TYR A 79 4.12 4.53 -8.13
C TYR A 79 5.45 4.14 -8.72
N GLU A 80 5.70 4.59 -9.93
CA GLU A 80 7.01 4.57 -10.54
C GLU A 80 7.23 5.90 -11.26
N ALA A 81 8.44 6.39 -11.19
CA ALA A 81 8.81 7.64 -11.84
C ALA A 81 10.14 7.46 -12.57
N SER A 82 10.15 7.86 -13.83
CA SER A 82 11.36 7.85 -14.64
C SER A 82 11.45 9.17 -15.41
N THR A 83 12.51 9.34 -16.17
CA THR A 83 12.69 10.55 -16.97
C THR A 83 11.60 10.70 -18.03
N ASP A 84 11.14 9.61 -18.58
CA ASP A 84 10.22 9.60 -19.71
C ASP A 84 8.77 9.35 -19.32
N GLU A 85 8.56 8.64 -18.21
CA GLU A 85 7.22 8.21 -17.84
C GLU A 85 7.10 8.09 -16.32
N SER A 86 5.95 8.49 -15.81
CA SER A 86 5.61 8.26 -14.40
C SER A 86 4.12 7.93 -14.27
N TRP A 87 3.81 7.19 -13.22
CA TRP A 87 2.42 6.83 -12.92
C TRP A 87 2.28 6.60 -11.43
N SER A 88 1.04 6.73 -10.96
CA SER A 88 0.71 6.40 -9.57
C SER A 88 -0.68 5.79 -9.51
N VAL A 89 -0.86 4.89 -8.55
CA VAL A 89 -2.16 4.29 -8.23
C VAL A 89 -2.40 4.50 -6.74
N HIS A 90 -3.55 5.07 -6.40
CA HIS A 90 -3.99 5.29 -5.03
C HIS A 90 -5.17 4.39 -4.74
N VAL A 91 -5.05 3.59 -3.67
CA VAL A 91 -6.14 2.74 -3.19
C VAL A 91 -6.54 3.28 -1.82
N ARG A 92 -7.80 3.65 -1.65
CA ARG A 92 -8.29 4.25 -0.40
C ARG A 92 -9.51 3.51 0.12
N GLY A 93 -9.56 3.37 1.43
CA GLY A 93 -10.70 2.78 2.11
C GLY A 93 -10.38 2.43 3.55
N PRO A 94 -11.31 1.74 4.23
CA PRO A 94 -11.09 1.31 5.59
C PRO A 94 -10.02 0.24 5.66
N ILE A 95 -9.27 0.23 6.76
CA ILE A 95 -8.25 -0.77 7.01
C ILE A 95 -8.64 -1.57 8.25
N ARG A 96 -8.52 -2.88 8.18
CA ARG A 96 -8.85 -3.75 9.29
C ARG A 96 -7.86 -4.90 9.39
N LYS A 97 -7.61 -5.33 10.61
CA LYS A 97 -6.76 -6.49 10.86
C LYS A 97 -7.48 -7.75 10.41
N VAL A 98 -6.76 -8.62 9.73
CA VAL A 98 -7.30 -9.91 9.30
C VAL A 98 -7.01 -10.93 10.39
N ASP A 99 -8.07 -11.49 10.97
CA ASP A 99 -7.96 -12.50 12.03
C ASP A 99 -7.80 -13.91 11.47
N ALA A 100 -7.36 -14.02 10.24
CA ALA A 100 -7.16 -15.32 9.66
C ALA A 100 -5.93 -15.99 10.25
N GLU A 101 -6.02 -17.26 10.55
CA GLU A 101 -4.87 -18.09 10.83
C GLU A 101 -4.10 -18.27 9.52
N VAL A 102 -3.34 -17.24 9.18
CA VAL A 102 -2.48 -17.33 8.01
C VAL A 102 -1.14 -17.82 8.52
N ASP A 103 -0.77 -19.03 8.16
CA ASP A 103 0.51 -19.58 8.59
C ASP A 103 1.67 -18.87 7.87
N GLU A 104 2.88 -19.02 8.43
CA GLU A 104 4.06 -18.34 7.90
C GLU A 104 4.38 -18.78 6.46
N ALA A 105 4.10 -20.03 6.12
CA ALA A 105 4.35 -20.53 4.77
C ALA A 105 3.46 -19.80 3.75
N THR A 106 2.18 -19.61 4.08
CA THR A 106 1.26 -18.87 3.22
C THR A 106 1.69 -17.43 3.05
N LEU A 107 2.12 -16.80 4.14
CA LEU A 107 2.64 -15.43 4.07
C LEU A 107 3.88 -15.35 3.19
N ASN A 108 4.78 -16.29 3.30
CA ASN A 108 6.00 -16.30 2.49
C ASN A 108 5.74 -16.58 1.01
N GLU A 109 4.68 -17.32 0.70
CA GLU A 109 4.29 -17.56 -0.69
C GLU A 109 3.67 -16.31 -1.33
N ARG A 110 2.89 -15.55 -0.56
CA ARG A 110 2.15 -14.40 -1.07
C ARG A 110 2.93 -13.09 -1.04
N PHE A 111 3.90 -12.99 -0.12
CA PHE A 111 4.63 -11.74 0.10
C PHE A 111 6.12 -11.97 0.03
N GLN A 112 6.83 -11.11 -0.68
CA GLN A 112 8.27 -11.14 -0.67
C GLN A 112 8.82 -10.60 0.65
N PRO A 113 9.91 -11.17 1.17
CA PRO A 113 10.56 -10.63 2.35
C PRO A 113 11.04 -9.21 2.08
N PHE A 114 10.67 -8.29 2.95
CA PHE A 114 11.10 -6.91 2.86
C PHE A 114 11.77 -6.51 4.16
N ARG A 115 13.04 -6.18 4.08
CA ARG A 115 13.83 -5.77 5.25
C ARG A 115 14.24 -4.32 5.11
N LEU A 116 13.80 -3.50 6.07
CA LEU A 116 14.26 -2.12 6.18
C LEU A 116 15.52 -2.03 7.02
N PHE A 117 15.73 -2.99 7.92
CA PHE A 117 16.84 -3.01 8.87
C PHE A 117 17.46 -4.40 8.92
N ASP A 118 18.67 -4.49 9.46
CA ASP A 118 19.39 -5.75 9.66
C ASP A 118 18.81 -6.56 10.81
N GLU A 119 17.55 -6.89 10.72
CA GLU A 119 16.89 -7.74 11.72
C GLU A 119 16.64 -9.12 11.11
N ALA A 120 16.82 -10.14 11.92
CA ALA A 120 16.45 -11.49 11.50
C ALA A 120 14.93 -11.55 11.29
N VAL A 121 14.49 -12.11 10.19
CA VAL A 121 13.04 -12.17 9.86
C VAL A 121 12.26 -12.89 10.94
N GLU A 122 12.83 -13.91 11.55
CA GLU A 122 12.19 -14.66 12.64
C GLU A 122 11.97 -13.85 13.91
N ASN A 123 12.64 -12.70 14.06
CA ASN A 123 12.48 -11.84 15.23
C ASN A 123 11.44 -10.76 15.03
N VAL A 124 10.83 -10.68 13.85
CA VAL A 124 9.85 -9.65 13.51
C VAL A 124 8.47 -10.30 13.39
N ALA A 125 7.53 -9.79 14.20
CA ALA A 125 6.13 -10.22 14.09
C ALA A 125 5.47 -9.50 12.92
N PHE A 126 4.68 -10.21 12.14
CA PHE A 126 3.93 -9.65 11.03
C PHE A 126 2.44 -9.82 11.28
N SER A 127 1.68 -8.81 10.86
CA SER A 127 0.23 -8.86 10.87
C SER A 127 -0.28 -8.56 9.48
N LEU A 128 -1.41 -9.15 9.16
CA LEU A 128 -2.06 -8.95 7.88
C LEU A 128 -3.25 -8.02 8.07
N TYR A 129 -3.31 -6.99 7.22
CA TYR A 129 -4.43 -6.06 7.21
C TYR A 129 -5.08 -6.07 5.84
N GLU A 130 -6.37 -5.89 5.81
CA GLU A 130 -7.11 -5.74 4.55
C GLU A 130 -7.51 -4.29 4.38
N LEU A 131 -7.20 -3.76 3.19
CA LEU A 131 -7.62 -2.43 2.80
C LEU A 131 -8.84 -2.56 1.90
N GLY A 132 -9.97 -2.00 2.35
CA GLY A 132 -11.17 -1.98 1.54
C GLY A 132 -10.99 -1.01 0.39
N MET A 133 -11.22 -1.46 -0.83
CA MET A 133 -10.99 -0.64 -2.01
C MET A 133 -12.25 0.17 -2.34
N GLU A 134 -12.48 1.25 -1.60
CA GLU A 134 -13.61 2.14 -1.85
C GLU A 134 -13.35 3.06 -3.03
N THR A 135 -12.11 3.53 -3.15
CA THR A 135 -11.69 4.40 -4.23
C THR A 135 -10.35 3.93 -4.76
N VAL A 136 -10.27 3.74 -6.05
CA VAL A 136 -9.02 3.36 -6.73
C VAL A 136 -8.83 4.31 -7.90
N ILE A 137 -7.73 5.06 -7.88
CA ILE A 137 -7.46 6.06 -8.91
C ILE A 137 -6.04 5.86 -9.43
N GLY A 138 -5.91 5.73 -10.73
CA GLY A 138 -4.62 5.68 -11.39
C GLY A 138 -4.42 6.88 -12.30
N ARG A 139 -3.22 7.43 -12.28
CA ARG A 139 -2.83 8.54 -13.15
C ARG A 139 -1.47 8.28 -13.74
N LYS A 140 -1.28 8.70 -14.97
CA LYS A 140 -0.01 8.54 -15.67
C LYS A 140 0.32 9.81 -16.43
N THR A 141 1.60 9.97 -16.77
CA THR A 141 1.99 11.07 -17.65
C THR A 141 1.36 10.86 -19.01
N ALA A 142 0.88 11.95 -19.59
CA ALA A 142 0.37 11.91 -20.98
C ALA A 142 1.56 11.67 -21.90
N GLY A 143 1.39 10.80 -22.87
CA GLY A 143 2.44 10.55 -23.85
C GLY A 143 2.77 11.84 -24.60
N LEU A 144 4.05 12.17 -24.63
CA LEU A 144 4.55 13.31 -25.38
C LEU A 144 5.15 12.84 -26.68
#